data_101c5170b2375815613b633494ad4008
#
_entry.id   101c5170b2375815613b633494ad4008
#
_cell.length_a   1.000
_cell.length_b   1.000
_cell.length_c   1.000
_cell.angle_alpha   90.00
_cell.angle_beta   90.00
_cell.angle_gamma   90.00
#
_symmetry.space_group_name_H-M   'P 1'
#
loop_
_entity.id
_entity.type
_entity.pdbx_description
1 polymer ?
#
loop_
_entity_poly.entity_id
_entity_poly.type
_entity_poly.pdbx_seq_one_letter_code
_entity_poly.pdbx_strand_id
1 'polypeptide(L)'
;ALNQGSDQGLAAVVAPELLPTLARRYQAFRNDFSGLAWAVQPAAPLADGRSTFVVTVNGDTTAQGLSYQLQSEERLAIRTDAGRLVAQDVISQESLLRSGKRPLKVSIGIPDVVLTGSRYDIDLIVDEPLGQAIVAGGLIELTDQQLATLSQPNLRLAPLGGGGLFKRVQAPQRPGSQTWALMLVHPDGVVTATKRVQIVSNLNDQAQV
;
A
#
# COMPACT_ATOMS: atom_id res chain seq x y z
N ALA A 1 15.40 -14.73 -4.71
CA ALA A 1 16.21 -13.62 -4.14
C ALA A 1 15.48 -12.98 -2.95
N LEU A 2 14.25 -12.44 -3.12
CA LEU A 2 13.52 -11.71 -2.07
C LEU A 2 13.31 -12.54 -0.78
N ASN A 3 12.83 -13.78 -0.90
CA ASN A 3 12.62 -14.67 0.26
C ASN A 3 13.90 -15.19 0.91
N GLN A 4 15.04 -15.09 0.22
CA GLN A 4 16.33 -15.54 0.75
C GLN A 4 17.05 -14.49 1.59
N GLY A 5 16.54 -13.26 1.59
CA GLY A 5 17.08 -12.16 2.37
C GLY A 5 18.47 -11.67 1.92
N SER A 6 18.84 -11.91 0.68
CA SER A 6 20.17 -11.60 0.15
C SER A 6 20.19 -10.28 -0.61
N ASP A 7 20.93 -9.30 -0.10
CA ASP A 7 21.20 -8.03 -0.81
C ASP A 7 21.95 -8.28 -2.13
N GLN A 8 22.80 -9.31 -2.18
CA GLN A 8 23.50 -9.72 -3.41
C GLN A 8 22.51 -10.23 -4.46
N GLY A 9 21.46 -10.96 -4.05
CA GLY A 9 20.42 -11.43 -4.96
C GLY A 9 19.61 -10.28 -5.56
N LEU A 10 19.39 -9.20 -4.81
CA LEU A 10 18.74 -8.00 -5.32
C LEU A 10 19.65 -7.27 -6.32
N ALA A 11 20.93 -7.09 -5.99
CA ALA A 11 21.92 -6.44 -6.84
C ALA A 11 22.15 -7.18 -8.18
N ALA A 12 21.92 -8.49 -8.22
CA ALA A 12 22.05 -9.27 -9.44
C ALA A 12 20.95 -8.97 -10.48
N VAL A 13 19.76 -8.59 -10.03
CA VAL A 13 18.56 -8.45 -10.88
C VAL A 13 18.05 -7.00 -11.03
N VAL A 14 18.66 -6.05 -10.34
CA VAL A 14 18.30 -4.62 -10.36
C VAL A 14 19.45 -3.80 -10.94
N ALA A 15 19.12 -2.81 -11.76
CA ALA A 15 20.10 -1.86 -12.27
C ALA A 15 20.70 -1.00 -11.14
N PRO A 16 21.98 -0.61 -11.22
CA PRO A 16 22.65 0.15 -10.15
C PRO A 16 21.94 1.42 -9.73
N GLU A 17 21.24 2.08 -10.65
CA GLU A 17 20.55 3.35 -10.43
C GLU A 17 19.31 3.19 -9.49
N LEU A 18 18.62 2.05 -9.61
CA LEU A 18 17.43 1.74 -8.79
C LEU A 18 17.78 1.03 -7.48
N LEU A 19 18.93 0.38 -7.44
CA LEU A 19 19.31 -0.49 -6.33
C LEU A 19 19.28 0.20 -4.95
N PRO A 20 19.80 1.43 -4.75
CA PRO A 20 19.78 2.06 -3.43
C PRO A 20 18.37 2.29 -2.88
N THR A 21 17.43 2.68 -3.74
CA THR A 21 16.04 2.93 -3.34
C THR A 21 15.30 1.63 -3.01
N LEU A 22 15.44 0.62 -3.86
CA LEU A 22 14.80 -0.68 -3.65
C LEU A 22 15.40 -1.43 -2.46
N ALA A 23 16.73 -1.41 -2.30
CA ALA A 23 17.41 -2.03 -1.17
C ALA A 23 16.96 -1.41 0.17
N ARG A 24 16.86 -0.07 0.24
CA ARG A 24 16.39 0.62 1.45
C ARG A 24 14.97 0.20 1.83
N ARG A 25 14.03 0.15 0.87
CA ARG A 25 12.66 -0.31 1.11
C ARG A 25 12.62 -1.78 1.55
N TYR A 26 13.36 -2.62 0.87
CA TYR A 26 13.47 -4.03 1.19
C TYR A 26 14.02 -4.28 2.61
N GLN A 27 15.08 -3.56 2.98
CA GLN A 27 15.65 -3.65 4.32
C GLN A 27 14.71 -3.12 5.41
N ALA A 28 13.95 -2.04 5.15
CA ALA A 28 12.95 -1.54 6.08
C ALA A 28 11.90 -2.62 6.41
N PHE A 29 11.33 -3.28 5.40
CA PHE A 29 10.41 -4.39 5.63
C PHE A 29 11.02 -5.52 6.44
N ARG A 30 12.27 -5.90 6.18
CA ARG A 30 12.96 -6.96 6.90
C ARG A 30 13.29 -6.62 8.35
N ASN A 31 13.55 -5.36 8.62
CA ASN A 31 13.80 -4.89 9.99
C ASN A 31 12.52 -4.90 10.83
N ASP A 32 11.39 -4.58 10.21
CA ASP A 32 10.10 -4.48 10.89
C ASP A 32 9.42 -5.84 11.05
N PHE A 33 9.66 -6.79 10.12
CA PHE A 33 9.00 -8.09 10.11
C PHE A 33 10.01 -9.23 10.03
N SER A 34 10.00 -10.10 11.02
CA SER A 34 10.89 -11.28 11.09
C SER A 34 10.49 -12.40 10.12
N GLY A 35 9.19 -12.51 9.82
CA GLY A 35 8.63 -13.51 8.90
C GLY A 35 8.02 -12.84 7.68
N LEU A 36 8.79 -12.72 6.56
CA LEU A 36 8.31 -12.17 5.30
C LEU A 36 8.20 -13.25 4.24
N ALA A 37 7.05 -13.31 3.58
CA ALA A 37 6.81 -14.11 2.39
C ALA A 37 6.48 -13.21 1.20
N TRP A 38 7.29 -13.28 0.16
CA TRP A 38 7.13 -12.55 -1.09
C TRP A 38 6.65 -13.49 -2.19
N ALA A 39 5.64 -13.10 -2.92
CA ALA A 39 5.23 -13.76 -4.15
C ALA A 39 5.18 -12.75 -5.30
N VAL A 40 5.65 -13.16 -6.47
CA VAL A 40 5.63 -12.35 -7.70
C VAL A 40 4.94 -13.16 -8.77
N GLN A 41 3.86 -12.63 -9.33
CA GLN A 41 3.07 -13.29 -10.36
C GLN A 41 2.92 -12.38 -11.58
N PRO A 42 3.06 -12.91 -12.82
CA PRO A 42 2.75 -12.16 -14.01
C PRO A 42 1.27 -11.73 -14.00
N ALA A 43 1.01 -10.53 -14.51
CA ALA A 43 -0.34 -10.02 -14.72
C ALA A 43 -0.54 -9.59 -16.17
N ALA A 44 -1.76 -9.22 -16.53
CA ALA A 44 -2.08 -8.77 -17.88
C ALA A 44 -1.22 -7.56 -18.26
N PRO A 45 -0.57 -7.54 -19.43
CA PRO A 45 0.25 -6.43 -19.86
C PRO A 45 -0.61 -5.16 -20.02
N LEU A 46 0.06 -4.01 -19.98
CA LEU A 46 -0.60 -2.73 -20.26
C LEU A 46 -0.89 -2.58 -21.74
N ALA A 47 -1.78 -1.64 -22.08
CA ALA A 47 -2.15 -1.36 -23.47
C ALA A 47 -0.93 -0.87 -24.32
N ASP A 48 0.09 -0.30 -23.67
CA ASP A 48 1.35 0.11 -24.29
C ASP A 48 2.37 -1.04 -24.47
N GLY A 49 2.00 -2.28 -24.08
CA GLY A 49 2.81 -3.50 -24.21
C GLY A 49 3.78 -3.75 -23.07
N ARG A 50 3.85 -2.90 -22.04
CA ARG A 50 4.70 -3.14 -20.88
C ARG A 50 4.21 -4.35 -20.07
N SER A 51 5.14 -5.20 -19.65
CA SER A 51 4.84 -6.33 -18.77
C SER A 51 4.47 -5.84 -17.38
N THR A 52 3.46 -6.46 -16.78
CA THR A 52 3.07 -6.16 -15.40
C THR A 52 3.18 -7.39 -14.51
N PHE A 53 3.41 -7.13 -13.23
CA PHE A 53 3.51 -8.16 -12.19
C PHE A 53 2.74 -7.71 -10.96
N VAL A 54 2.10 -8.66 -10.31
CA VAL A 54 1.56 -8.48 -8.96
C VAL A 54 2.60 -9.01 -7.98
N VAL A 55 3.01 -8.15 -7.07
CA VAL A 55 3.91 -8.47 -5.96
C VAL A 55 3.10 -8.47 -4.68
N THR A 56 3.00 -9.60 -4.01
CA THR A 56 2.37 -9.71 -2.70
C THR A 56 3.42 -9.93 -1.63
N VAL A 57 3.22 -9.28 -0.48
CA VAL A 57 4.06 -9.42 0.70
C VAL A 57 3.17 -9.74 1.89
N ASN A 58 3.44 -10.86 2.54
CA ASN A 58 2.84 -11.18 3.83
C ASN A 58 3.93 -11.19 4.88
N GLY A 59 3.66 -10.62 6.05
CA GLY A 59 4.63 -10.54 7.12
C GLY A 59 3.98 -10.63 8.48
N ASP A 60 4.64 -11.33 9.40
CA ASP A 60 4.23 -11.42 10.78
C ASP A 60 5.39 -10.97 11.67
N THR A 61 5.06 -10.27 12.75
CA THR A 61 6.02 -9.91 13.79
C THR A 61 5.32 -9.78 15.14
N THR A 62 6.09 -9.83 16.21
CA THR A 62 5.59 -9.56 17.55
C THR A 62 6.46 -8.47 18.17
N ALA A 63 5.85 -7.40 18.60
CA ALA A 63 6.53 -6.30 19.26
C ALA A 63 5.71 -5.85 20.49
N GLN A 64 6.36 -5.62 21.60
CA GLN A 64 5.73 -5.17 22.86
C GLN A 64 4.54 -6.04 23.31
N GLY A 65 4.59 -7.34 23.04
CA GLY A 65 3.52 -8.29 23.39
C GLY A 65 2.29 -8.26 22.48
N LEU A 66 2.33 -7.51 21.38
CA LEU A 66 1.28 -7.48 20.37
C LEU A 66 1.74 -8.20 19.10
N SER A 67 0.84 -8.96 18.49
CA SER A 67 1.05 -9.55 17.17
C SER A 67 0.69 -8.54 16.07
N TYR A 68 1.51 -8.50 15.04
CA TYR A 68 1.32 -7.67 13.86
C TYR A 68 1.29 -8.56 12.62
N GLN A 69 0.32 -8.33 11.75
CA GLN A 69 0.14 -9.05 10.49
C GLN A 69 0.08 -8.04 9.35
N LEU A 70 1.05 -8.12 8.45
CA LEU A 70 1.13 -7.31 7.24
C LEU A 70 0.62 -8.11 6.04
N GLN A 71 -0.22 -7.47 5.24
CA GLN A 71 -0.57 -7.89 3.89
C GLN A 71 -0.37 -6.70 2.97
N SER A 72 0.42 -6.85 1.92
CA SER A 72 0.63 -5.80 0.94
C SER A 72 0.57 -6.39 -0.46
N GLU A 73 -0.04 -5.66 -1.37
CA GLU A 73 -0.11 -5.99 -2.78
C GLU A 73 0.25 -4.76 -3.61
N GLU A 74 1.15 -4.95 -4.55
CA GLU A 74 1.51 -3.94 -5.55
C GLU A 74 1.41 -4.54 -6.94
N ARG A 75 0.76 -3.84 -7.86
CA ARG A 75 0.86 -4.12 -9.29
C ARG A 75 1.87 -3.16 -9.91
N LEU A 76 2.87 -3.72 -10.54
CA LEU A 76 3.98 -2.98 -11.12
C LEU A 76 4.01 -3.18 -12.63
N ALA A 77 4.20 -2.10 -13.39
CA ALA A 77 4.69 -2.18 -14.75
C ALA A 77 6.22 -2.08 -14.70
N ILE A 78 6.92 -3.00 -15.35
CA ILE A 78 8.38 -3.06 -15.31
C ILE A 78 8.98 -2.94 -16.71
N ARG A 79 10.20 -2.41 -16.76
CA ARG A 79 11.07 -2.47 -17.91
C ARG A 79 12.40 -3.14 -17.49
N THR A 80 12.83 -4.09 -18.29
CA THR A 80 14.09 -4.78 -18.08
C THR A 80 15.04 -4.53 -19.25
N ASP A 81 16.32 -4.47 -18.95
CA ASP A 81 17.41 -4.44 -19.93
C ASP A 81 18.50 -5.41 -19.49
N ALA A 82 19.01 -6.22 -20.45
CA ALA A 82 20.00 -7.26 -20.18
C ALA A 82 19.68 -8.13 -18.94
N GLY A 83 18.40 -8.44 -18.71
CA GLY A 83 17.93 -9.25 -17.59
C GLY A 83 17.88 -8.52 -16.23
N ARG A 84 18.08 -7.21 -16.20
CA ARG A 84 18.00 -6.39 -15.00
C ARG A 84 16.80 -5.44 -15.06
N LEU A 85 16.16 -5.21 -13.93
CA LEU A 85 15.12 -4.20 -13.75
C LEU A 85 15.75 -2.81 -13.88
N VAL A 86 15.34 -2.04 -14.91
CA VAL A 86 15.83 -0.68 -15.18
C VAL A 86 14.79 0.40 -14.89
N ALA A 87 13.50 0.05 -14.87
CA ALA A 87 12.42 0.96 -14.47
C ALA A 87 11.22 0.16 -13.94
N GLN A 88 10.48 0.78 -13.03
CA GLN A 88 9.20 0.29 -12.56
C GLN A 88 8.25 1.45 -12.28
N ASP A 89 6.98 1.24 -12.62
CA ASP A 89 5.89 2.14 -12.29
C ASP A 89 4.87 1.41 -11.43
N VAL A 90 4.44 2.02 -10.35
CA VAL A 90 3.40 1.47 -9.48
C VAL A 90 2.03 1.78 -10.08
N ILE A 91 1.34 0.73 -10.55
CA ILE A 91 0.00 0.83 -11.14
C ILE A 91 -1.05 0.87 -10.03
N SER A 92 -0.97 -0.05 -9.07
CA SER A 92 -1.81 -0.04 -7.89
C SER A 92 -1.00 -0.49 -6.67
N GLN A 93 -1.39 -0.02 -5.50
CA GLN A 93 -0.76 -0.40 -4.23
C GLN A 93 -1.79 -0.36 -3.12
N GLU A 94 -1.82 -1.43 -2.35
CA GLU A 94 -2.59 -1.54 -1.13
C GLU A 94 -1.77 -2.26 -0.07
N SER A 95 -1.79 -1.75 1.16
CA SER A 95 -1.17 -2.42 2.30
C SER A 95 -2.10 -2.37 3.49
N LEU A 96 -2.13 -3.45 4.25
CA LEU A 96 -2.96 -3.61 5.43
C LEU A 96 -2.13 -4.21 6.55
N LEU A 97 -1.98 -3.46 7.63
CA LEU A 97 -1.32 -3.89 8.85
C LEU A 97 -2.37 -4.03 9.96
N ARG A 98 -2.50 -5.22 10.49
CA ARG A 98 -3.38 -5.52 11.63
C ARG A 98 -2.57 -5.83 12.87
N SER A 99 -3.00 -5.32 14.01
CA SER A 99 -2.39 -5.65 15.30
C SER A 99 -3.47 -5.80 16.36
N GLY A 100 -3.16 -6.54 17.43
CA GLY A 100 -4.03 -6.69 18.58
C GLY A 100 -4.29 -8.13 18.97
N LYS A 101 -5.30 -8.33 19.81
CA LYS A 101 -5.68 -9.65 20.33
C LYS A 101 -6.37 -10.51 19.27
N ARG A 102 -7.13 -9.85 18.39
CA ARG A 102 -7.87 -10.46 17.28
C ARG A 102 -7.75 -9.59 16.05
N PRO A 103 -7.32 -10.15 14.90
CA PRO A 103 -7.28 -9.39 13.65
C PRO A 103 -8.69 -8.91 13.27
N LEU A 104 -8.86 -7.62 13.15
CA LEU A 104 -10.12 -7.03 12.67
C LEU A 104 -10.27 -7.31 11.17
N LYS A 105 -11.45 -7.76 10.77
CA LYS A 105 -11.81 -7.88 9.37
C LYS A 105 -12.33 -6.54 8.89
N VAL A 106 -11.73 -6.03 7.83
CA VAL A 106 -12.09 -4.76 7.23
C VAL A 106 -12.11 -4.87 5.72
N SER A 107 -13.01 -4.11 5.12
CA SER A 107 -13.08 -3.86 3.68
C SER A 107 -12.60 -2.46 3.35
N ILE A 108 -11.80 -2.31 2.30
CA ILE A 108 -11.30 -1.05 1.78
C ILE A 108 -12.03 -0.74 0.47
N GLY A 109 -12.81 0.35 0.48
CA GLY A 109 -13.55 0.86 -0.68
C GLY A 109 -12.89 2.12 -1.22
N ILE A 110 -11.71 1.99 -1.81
CA ILE A 110 -10.95 3.09 -2.43
C ILE A 110 -10.58 2.66 -3.85
N PRO A 111 -10.94 3.45 -4.88
CA PRO A 111 -10.63 3.09 -6.26
C PRO A 111 -9.12 3.09 -6.54
N ASP A 112 -8.66 2.21 -7.43
CA ASP A 112 -7.27 2.22 -7.90
C ASP A 112 -6.99 3.40 -8.83
N VAL A 113 -8.00 3.82 -9.62
CA VAL A 113 -7.87 4.84 -10.66
C VAL A 113 -9.09 5.75 -10.67
N VAL A 114 -8.85 7.05 -10.81
CA VAL A 114 -9.89 8.08 -10.96
C VAL A 114 -9.51 9.08 -12.04
N LEU A 115 -10.52 9.76 -12.61
CA LEU A 115 -10.26 10.86 -13.54
C LEU A 115 -9.87 12.15 -12.80
N THR A 116 -9.03 12.96 -13.45
CA THR A 116 -8.71 14.32 -12.98
C THR A 116 -9.98 15.10 -12.65
N GLY A 117 -10.00 15.78 -11.49
CA GLY A 117 -11.12 16.59 -11.02
C GLY A 117 -12.40 15.83 -10.64
N SER A 118 -12.44 14.50 -10.79
CA SER A 118 -13.60 13.70 -10.38
C SER A 118 -13.69 13.59 -8.85
N ARG A 119 -14.86 13.22 -8.35
CA ARG A 119 -15.06 12.88 -6.94
C ARG A 119 -15.02 11.38 -6.76
N TYR A 120 -14.41 10.92 -5.66
CA TYR A 120 -14.38 9.52 -5.29
C TYR A 120 -14.50 9.35 -3.77
N ASP A 121 -14.89 8.17 -3.34
CA ASP A 121 -15.09 7.84 -1.95
C ASP A 121 -13.86 7.07 -1.41
N ILE A 122 -13.57 7.29 -0.14
CA ILE A 122 -12.55 6.60 0.66
C ILE A 122 -13.28 5.95 1.81
N ASP A 123 -13.42 4.64 1.76
CA ASP A 123 -14.15 3.86 2.74
C ASP A 123 -13.22 2.82 3.37
N LEU A 124 -13.22 2.75 4.70
CA LEU A 124 -12.62 1.66 5.47
C LEU A 124 -13.68 1.17 6.46
N ILE A 125 -14.22 -0.01 6.22
CA ILE A 125 -15.39 -0.55 6.91
C ILE A 125 -14.98 -1.75 7.76
N VAL A 126 -15.46 -1.82 9.01
CA VAL A 126 -15.34 -3.03 9.83
C VAL A 126 -16.44 -3.99 9.40
N ASP A 127 -16.06 -5.19 8.96
CA ASP A 127 -16.99 -6.19 8.42
C ASP A 127 -17.76 -6.95 9.49
N GLU A 128 -17.37 -6.80 10.76
CA GLU A 128 -18.02 -7.46 11.90
C GLU A 128 -18.85 -6.46 12.72
N PRO A 129 -19.96 -6.91 13.33
CA PRO A 129 -20.75 -6.05 14.22
C PRO A 129 -19.92 -5.53 15.38
N LEU A 130 -19.92 -4.20 15.59
CA LEU A 130 -19.15 -3.55 16.66
C LEU A 130 -19.75 -3.77 18.05
N GLY A 131 -21.02 -4.17 18.15
CA GLY A 131 -21.73 -4.25 19.42
C GLY A 131 -21.76 -2.89 20.14
N GLN A 132 -21.21 -2.85 21.35
CA GLN A 132 -21.08 -1.61 22.14
C GLN A 132 -19.66 -1.00 22.07
N ALA A 133 -18.80 -1.52 21.22
CA ALA A 133 -17.43 -1.04 21.11
C ALA A 133 -17.39 0.37 20.51
N ILE A 134 -16.61 1.24 21.14
CA ILE A 134 -16.28 2.55 20.60
C ILE A 134 -15.08 2.38 19.68
N VAL A 135 -15.23 2.81 18.45
CA VAL A 135 -14.18 2.80 17.44
C VAL A 135 -13.69 4.21 17.20
N ALA A 136 -12.39 4.39 17.10
CA ALA A 136 -11.80 5.65 16.66
C ALA A 136 -11.06 5.43 15.36
N GLY A 137 -11.02 6.44 14.51
CA GLY A 137 -10.32 6.35 13.25
C GLY A 137 -9.95 7.70 12.68
N GLY A 138 -9.07 7.66 11.68
CA GLY A 138 -8.62 8.83 10.96
C GLY A 138 -7.99 8.44 9.63
N LEU A 139 -7.88 9.42 8.75
CA LEU A 139 -7.23 9.28 7.46
C LEU A 139 -6.48 10.57 7.09
N ILE A 140 -5.43 10.40 6.32
CA ILE A 140 -4.59 11.50 5.83
C ILE A 140 -4.04 11.13 4.45
N GLU A 141 -3.87 12.13 3.59
CA GLU A 141 -3.07 11.99 2.37
C GLU A 141 -1.59 12.08 2.73
N LEU A 142 -0.80 11.12 2.24
CA LEU A 142 0.65 11.11 2.42
C LEU A 142 1.31 12.01 1.38
N THR A 143 2.26 12.81 1.82
CA THR A 143 3.08 13.62 0.92
C THR A 143 4.17 12.78 0.26
N ASP A 144 4.66 13.21 -0.90
CA ASP A 144 5.79 12.56 -1.59
C ASP A 144 7.03 12.44 -0.70
N GLN A 145 7.27 13.44 0.15
CA GLN A 145 8.38 13.41 1.11
C GLN A 145 8.19 12.29 2.14
N GLN A 146 6.99 12.12 2.70
CA GLN A 146 6.69 11.04 3.66
C GLN A 146 6.86 9.66 3.00
N LEU A 147 6.41 9.51 1.75
CA LEU A 147 6.60 8.28 0.98
C LEU A 147 8.09 8.00 0.71
N ALA A 148 8.86 9.03 0.33
CA ALA A 148 10.29 8.88 0.04
C ALA A 148 11.13 8.56 1.28
N THR A 149 10.79 9.14 2.44
CA THR A 149 11.52 8.95 3.69
C THR A 149 10.98 7.82 4.56
N LEU A 150 9.87 7.19 4.17
CA LEU A 150 9.14 6.19 4.96
C LEU A 150 8.76 6.71 6.36
N SER A 151 8.49 8.01 6.47
CA SER A 151 8.17 8.63 7.75
C SER A 151 6.71 8.44 8.13
N GLN A 152 6.46 8.22 9.43
CA GLN A 152 5.11 8.06 9.94
C GLN A 152 4.34 9.39 9.88
N PRO A 153 3.12 9.41 9.32
CA PRO A 153 2.28 10.59 9.32
C PRO A 153 1.70 10.86 10.70
N ASN A 154 1.50 12.14 11.02
CA ASN A 154 0.75 12.54 12.22
C ASN A 154 -0.76 12.41 11.96
N LEU A 155 -1.30 11.23 12.21
CA LEU A 155 -2.71 10.90 11.99
C LEU A 155 -3.54 11.26 13.22
N ARG A 156 -4.52 12.15 13.04
CA ARG A 156 -5.47 12.48 14.11
C ARG A 156 -6.64 11.50 14.09
N LEU A 157 -6.89 10.86 15.23
CA LEU A 157 -8.01 9.94 15.41
C LEU A 157 -9.17 10.67 16.05
N ALA A 158 -10.39 10.36 15.60
CA ALA A 158 -11.64 10.83 16.18
C ALA A 158 -12.58 9.63 16.41
N PRO A 159 -13.47 9.69 17.43
CA PRO A 159 -14.51 8.70 17.59
C PRO A 159 -15.38 8.60 16.34
N LEU A 160 -15.71 7.38 15.94
CA LEU A 160 -16.57 7.11 14.79
C LEU A 160 -17.99 6.80 15.26
N GLY A 161 -18.98 7.43 14.62
CA GLY A 161 -20.39 7.19 14.90
C GLY A 161 -20.97 5.93 14.25
N GLY A 162 -20.13 5.13 13.58
CA GLY A 162 -20.50 3.92 12.85
C GLY A 162 -19.31 3.00 12.62
N GLY A 163 -19.53 1.91 11.87
CA GLY A 163 -18.58 0.82 11.65
C GLY A 163 -17.43 1.12 10.69
N GLY A 164 -17.10 2.38 10.41
CA GLY A 164 -16.03 2.67 9.46
C GLY A 164 -15.72 4.15 9.30
N LEU A 165 -14.68 4.40 8.51
CA LEU A 165 -14.29 5.71 8.00
C LEU A 165 -14.90 5.91 6.61
N PHE A 166 -15.54 7.07 6.40
CA PHE A 166 -16.14 7.43 5.13
C PHE A 166 -15.77 8.86 4.79
N LYS A 167 -15.16 9.06 3.64
CA LYS A 167 -14.81 10.41 3.17
C LYS A 167 -14.93 10.50 1.66
N ARG A 168 -15.62 11.55 1.20
CA ARG A 168 -15.61 11.92 -0.23
C ARG A 168 -14.58 12.98 -0.47
N VAL A 169 -13.74 12.77 -1.47
CA VAL A 169 -12.65 13.67 -1.88
C VAL A 169 -12.76 14.01 -3.36
N GLN A 170 -12.10 15.08 -3.74
CA GLN A 170 -11.97 15.48 -5.14
C GLN A 170 -10.55 15.24 -5.60
N ALA A 171 -10.39 14.51 -6.71
CA ALA A 171 -9.11 14.29 -7.34
C ALA A 171 -8.51 15.62 -7.84
N PRO A 172 -7.18 15.77 -7.83
CA PRO A 172 -6.48 16.88 -8.46
C PRO A 172 -6.87 17.07 -9.95
N GLN A 173 -6.71 18.30 -10.43
CA GLN A 173 -6.98 18.64 -11.84
C GLN A 173 -5.87 18.18 -12.80
N ARG A 174 -4.75 17.67 -12.27
CA ARG A 174 -3.60 17.18 -13.04
C ARG A 174 -3.41 15.69 -12.78
N PRO A 175 -2.99 14.93 -13.81
CA PRO A 175 -2.58 13.54 -13.62
C PRO A 175 -1.48 13.41 -12.59
N GLY A 176 -1.46 12.24 -11.91
CA GLY A 176 -0.51 11.94 -10.85
C GLY A 176 -1.00 10.80 -9.96
N SER A 177 -0.73 10.88 -8.69
CA SER A 177 -1.25 9.92 -7.71
C SER A 177 -1.48 10.56 -6.35
N GLN A 178 -2.42 10.00 -5.59
CA GLN A 178 -2.64 10.28 -4.18
C GLN A 178 -2.46 8.98 -3.40
N THR A 179 -1.75 9.03 -2.28
CA THR A 179 -1.65 7.88 -1.38
C THR A 179 -2.31 8.23 -0.06
N TRP A 180 -3.26 7.42 0.33
CA TRP A 180 -4.02 7.59 1.57
C TRP A 180 -3.49 6.64 2.64
N ALA A 181 -3.30 7.16 3.84
CA ALA A 181 -3.10 6.37 5.06
C ALA A 181 -4.33 6.48 5.94
N LEU A 182 -4.83 5.33 6.38
CA LEU A 182 -6.01 5.19 7.22
C LEU A 182 -5.63 4.40 8.48
N MET A 183 -6.24 4.74 9.60
CA MET A 183 -6.12 3.97 10.82
C MET A 183 -7.49 3.82 11.48
N LEU A 184 -7.76 2.63 11.99
CA LEU A 184 -8.95 2.31 12.74
C LEU A 184 -8.53 1.60 14.04
N VAL A 185 -9.01 2.10 15.16
CA VAL A 185 -8.70 1.58 16.50
C VAL A 185 -9.97 1.03 17.12
N HIS A 186 -9.92 -0.23 17.51
CA HIS A 186 -10.97 -0.98 18.18
C HIS A 186 -10.39 -1.61 19.47
N PRO A 187 -11.19 -1.89 20.51
CA PRO A 187 -10.68 -2.56 21.71
C PRO A 187 -9.95 -3.90 21.47
N ASP A 188 -10.30 -4.62 20.40
CA ASP A 188 -9.67 -5.90 20.04
C ASP A 188 -8.40 -5.75 19.21
N GLY A 189 -8.18 -4.59 18.58
CA GLY A 189 -7.01 -4.38 17.74
C GLY A 189 -7.03 -3.09 16.93
N VAL A 190 -5.96 -2.89 16.20
CA VAL A 190 -5.75 -1.73 15.33
C VAL A 190 -5.55 -2.21 13.90
N VAL A 191 -6.14 -1.50 12.96
CA VAL A 191 -5.90 -1.65 11.53
C VAL A 191 -5.30 -0.36 11.01
N THR A 192 -4.19 -0.49 10.29
CA THR A 192 -3.63 0.59 9.48
C THR A 192 -3.64 0.15 8.03
N ALA A 193 -4.15 1.00 7.15
CA ALA A 193 -4.19 0.73 5.72
C ALA A 193 -3.51 1.85 4.96
N THR A 194 -2.86 1.51 3.84
CA THR A 194 -2.43 2.48 2.84
C THR A 194 -2.96 2.07 1.47
N LYS A 195 -3.42 3.03 0.71
CA LYS A 195 -3.92 2.81 -0.65
C LYS A 195 -3.47 3.94 -1.56
N ARG A 196 -2.90 3.57 -2.71
CA ARG A 196 -2.56 4.50 -3.79
C ARG A 196 -3.70 4.58 -4.78
N VAL A 197 -4.09 5.79 -5.14
CA VAL A 197 -5.07 6.11 -6.18
C VAL A 197 -4.34 6.79 -7.31
N GLN A 198 -4.43 6.23 -8.51
CA GLN A 198 -3.89 6.81 -9.72
C GLN A 198 -4.89 7.83 -10.30
N ILE A 199 -4.40 9.01 -10.69
CA ILE A 199 -5.22 10.08 -11.26
C ILE A 199 -4.83 10.24 -12.73
N VAL A 200 -5.77 10.00 -13.63
CA VAL A 200 -5.53 9.99 -15.09
C VAL A 200 -6.42 10.99 -15.81
N SER A 201 -5.96 11.49 -16.94
CA SER A 201 -6.78 12.32 -17.82
C SER A 201 -7.84 11.52 -18.58
N ASN A 202 -7.53 10.25 -18.87
CA ASN A 202 -8.41 9.30 -19.54
C ASN A 202 -8.22 7.91 -18.90
N LEU A 203 -9.30 7.16 -18.71
CA LEU A 203 -9.24 5.81 -18.13
C LEU A 203 -8.42 4.82 -18.96
N ASN A 204 -8.20 5.10 -20.24
CA ASN A 204 -7.31 4.29 -21.09
C ASN A 204 -5.81 4.57 -20.83
N ASP A 205 -5.48 5.64 -20.07
CA ASP A 205 -4.10 6.07 -19.78
C ASP A 205 -3.53 5.47 -18.49
N GLN A 206 -4.14 4.39 -17.96
CA GLN A 206 -3.76 3.76 -16.67
C GLN A 206 -2.27 3.39 -16.54
N ALA A 207 -1.48 3.63 -17.57
CA ALA A 207 -0.10 3.22 -17.66
C ALA A 207 0.90 4.37 -17.86
N GLN A 208 0.47 5.64 -17.89
CA GLN A 208 1.32 6.76 -18.30
C GLN A 208 1.66 7.76 -17.18
N VAL A 209 1.47 7.41 -15.91
CA VAL A 209 1.74 8.33 -14.78
C VAL A 209 2.87 7.83 -13.91
#